data_d9bb1ad4b4a989fdc19b53e7dcedac5f
#
_entry.id   d9bb1ad4b4a989fdc19b53e7dcedac5f
#
_cell.length_a   1.000
_cell.length_b   1.000
_cell.length_c   1.000
_cell.angle_alpha   90.00
_cell.angle_beta   90.00
_cell.angle_gamma   90.00
#
_symmetry.space_group_name_H-M   'P 1'
#
loop_
_entity.id
_entity.type
_entity.pdbx_description
1 polymer ?
#
loop_
_entity_poly.entity_id
_entity_poly.type
_entity_poly.pdbx_seq_one_letter_code
_entity_poly.pdbx_strand_id
1 'polypeptide(L)' 'MQILLYKLRKEHGLSQREMAKLINKSEVSYRNKELEKTAFTQSEMFIIARHFNKELGDIFTP' A
#
# COMPACT_ATOMS: atom_id res chain seq x y z
N MET A 1 -1.84 -7.97 8.64
CA MET A 1 -1.84 -7.64 7.19
C MET A 1 -2.81 -6.52 6.90
N GLN A 2 -2.42 -5.60 6.02
CA GLN A 2 -3.30 -4.54 5.53
C GLN A 2 -4.25 -5.15 4.50
N ILE A 3 -5.32 -5.74 4.96
CA ILE A 3 -6.18 -6.55 4.10
C ILE A 3 -6.92 -5.75 3.02
N LEU A 4 -7.37 -4.54 3.33
CA LEU A 4 -8.06 -3.71 2.35
C LEU A 4 -7.10 -3.27 1.24
N LEU A 5 -5.87 -2.93 1.61
CA LEU A 5 -4.84 -2.58 0.64
C LEU A 5 -4.50 -3.78 -0.25
N TYR A 6 -4.35 -4.95 0.36
CA TYR A 6 -4.07 -6.18 -0.37
C TYR A 6 -5.16 -6.44 -1.42
N LYS A 7 -6.43 -6.36 -1.02
CA LYS A 7 -7.57 -6.59 -1.93
C LYS A 7 -7.57 -5.56 -3.05
N LEU A 8 -7.37 -4.30 -2.73
CA LEU A 8 -7.35 -3.22 -3.72
C LEU A 8 -6.23 -3.45 -4.74
N ARG A 9 -5.05 -3.80 -4.25
CA ARG A 9 -3.91 -4.09 -5.12
C ARG A 9 -4.22 -5.24 -6.08
N LYS A 10 -4.80 -6.32 -5.56
CA LYS A 10 -5.16 -7.49 -6.38
C LYS A 10 -6.25 -7.15 -7.39
N GLU A 11 -7.23 -6.35 -7.00
CA GLU A 11 -8.29 -5.91 -7.91
C GLU A 11 -7.75 -5.13 -9.11
N HIS A 12 -6.69 -4.36 -8.88
CA HIS A 12 -6.06 -3.56 -9.94
C HIS A 12 -4.95 -4.33 -10.67
N GLY A 13 -4.73 -5.59 -10.32
CA GLY A 13 -3.71 -6.42 -10.96
C GLY A 13 -2.29 -5.93 -10.74
N LEU A 14 -2.03 -5.25 -9.62
CA LEU A 14 -0.72 -4.68 -9.33
C LEU A 14 0.13 -5.63 -8.49
N SER A 15 1.41 -5.74 -8.85
CA SER A 15 2.36 -6.51 -8.06
C SER A 15 2.85 -5.69 -6.88
N GLN A 16 3.45 -6.37 -5.90
CA GLN A 16 4.10 -5.67 -4.79
C GLN A 16 5.25 -4.79 -5.29
N ARG A 17 5.94 -5.24 -6.35
CA ARG A 17 7.01 -4.46 -6.96
C ARG A 17 6.50 -3.15 -7.54
N GLU A 18 5.34 -3.20 -8.21
CA GLU A 18 4.72 -2.00 -8.77
C GLU A 18 4.29 -1.02 -7.68
N MET A 19 3.72 -1.54 -6.60
CA MET A 19 3.35 -0.70 -5.46
C MET A 19 4.59 -0.11 -4.79
N ALA A 20 5.67 -0.87 -4.71
CA ALA A 20 6.92 -0.38 -4.14
C ALA A 20 7.45 0.81 -4.93
N LYS A 21 7.39 0.73 -6.26
CA LYS A 21 7.81 1.85 -7.13
C LYS A 21 6.98 3.09 -6.87
N LEU A 22 5.69 2.91 -6.64
CA LEU A 22 4.77 4.02 -6.38
C LEU A 22 5.21 4.84 -5.17
N ILE A 23 5.66 4.17 -4.12
CA ILE A 23 6.10 4.83 -2.88
C ILE A 23 7.62 4.99 -2.82
N ASN A 24 8.32 4.70 -3.90
CA ASN A 24 9.78 4.85 -4.03
C ASN A 24 10.53 4.03 -2.97
N LYS A 25 10.14 2.78 -2.79
CA LYS A 25 10.76 1.84 -1.86
C LYS A 25 11.07 0.52 -2.58
N SER A 26 11.85 -0.34 -1.91
CA SER A 26 12.12 -1.67 -2.45
C SER A 26 10.90 -2.56 -2.31
N GLU A 27 10.83 -3.61 -3.10
CA GLU A 27 9.75 -4.59 -3.04
C GLU A 27 9.66 -5.22 -1.64
N VAL A 28 10.81 -5.55 -1.05
CA VAL A 28 10.86 -6.13 0.30
C VAL A 28 10.30 -5.16 1.34
N SER A 29 10.65 -3.88 1.22
CA SER A 29 10.15 -2.84 2.12
C SER A 29 8.64 -2.73 2.01
N TYR A 30 8.10 -2.67 0.79
CA TYR A 30 6.66 -2.61 0.58
C TYR A 30 5.95 -3.84 1.16
N ARG A 31 6.49 -5.04 0.86
CA ARG A 31 5.90 -6.29 1.35
C ARG A 31 5.80 -6.29 2.87
N ASN A 32 6.85 -5.87 3.56
CA ASN A 32 6.84 -5.81 5.01
C ASN A 32 5.78 -4.85 5.53
N LYS A 33 5.55 -3.74 4.84
CA LYS A 33 4.51 -2.77 5.21
C LYS A 33 3.11 -3.33 4.98
N GLU A 34 2.90 -4.02 3.86
CA GLU A 34 1.61 -4.64 3.59
C GLU A 34 1.30 -5.74 4.61
N LEU A 35 2.33 -6.47 5.07
CA LEU A 35 2.19 -7.52 6.09
C LEU A 35 2.12 -6.95 7.51
N GLU A 36 2.28 -5.64 7.67
CA GLU A 36 2.30 -4.95 8.96
C GLU A 36 3.49 -5.31 9.83
N LYS A 37 4.55 -5.82 9.24
CA LYS A 37 5.82 -6.01 9.96
C LYS A 37 6.47 -4.66 10.23
N THR A 38 6.27 -3.70 9.34
CA THR A 38 6.68 -2.31 9.51
C THR A 38 5.49 -1.43 9.11
N ALA A 39 5.48 -0.19 9.57
CA ALA A 39 4.37 0.73 9.30
C ALA A 39 4.61 1.53 8.02
N PHE A 40 3.52 1.86 7.32
CA PHE A 40 3.55 2.88 6.28
C PHE A 40 3.74 4.24 6.93
N THR A 41 4.50 5.11 6.28
CA THR A 41 4.55 6.51 6.69
C THR A 41 3.29 7.20 6.21
N GLN A 42 2.97 8.34 6.83
CA GLN A 42 1.81 9.13 6.42
C GLN A 42 1.91 9.56 4.95
N SER A 43 3.11 9.97 4.53
CA SER A 43 3.34 10.36 3.13
C SER A 43 3.06 9.20 2.17
N GLU A 44 3.50 8.00 2.52
CA GLU A 44 3.27 6.81 1.69
C GLU A 44 1.79 6.50 1.59
N MET A 45 1.07 6.60 2.70
CA MET A 45 -0.37 6.36 2.72
C MET A 45 -1.11 7.36 1.84
N PHE A 46 -0.73 8.63 1.87
CA PHE A 46 -1.34 9.64 1.02
C PHE A 46 -1.05 9.39 -0.46
N ILE A 47 0.17 8.98 -0.80
CA ILE A 47 0.53 8.65 -2.19
C ILE A 47 -0.37 7.53 -2.70
N ILE A 48 -0.52 6.47 -1.93
CA ILE A 48 -1.33 5.31 -2.32
C ILE A 48 -2.80 5.71 -2.43
N ALA A 49 -3.34 6.42 -1.45
CA ALA A 49 -4.73 6.84 -1.46
C ALA A 49 -5.04 7.71 -2.67
N ARG A 50 -4.15 8.66 -2.98
CA ARG A 50 -4.31 9.54 -4.14
C ARG A 50 -4.27 8.75 -5.44
N HIS A 51 -3.37 7.78 -5.53
CA HIS A 51 -3.22 6.95 -6.73
C HIS A 51 -4.52 6.21 -7.05
N PHE A 52 -5.19 5.69 -6.03
CA PHE A 52 -6.44 4.95 -6.20
C PHE A 52 -7.68 5.83 -6.07
N ASN A 53 -7.50 7.11 -5.77
CA ASN A 53 -8.59 8.06 -5.57
C ASN A 53 -9.56 7.58 -4.49
N LYS A 54 -9.01 7.20 -3.35
CA LYS A 54 -9.77 6.67 -2.20
C LYS A 54 -9.36 7.37 -0.92
N GLU A 55 -10.20 7.27 0.09
CA GLU A 55 -9.89 7.78 1.43
C GLU A 55 -8.94 6.82 2.15
N LEU A 56 -8.17 7.34 3.10
CA LEU A 56 -7.21 6.52 3.85
C LEU A 56 -7.91 5.35 4.56
N GLY A 57 -9.08 5.59 5.15
CA GLY A 57 -9.83 4.57 5.86
C GLY A 57 -10.37 3.46 4.98
N ASP A 58 -10.43 3.69 3.66
CA ASP A 58 -10.86 2.67 2.70
C ASP A 58 -9.72 1.71 2.34
N ILE A 59 -8.49 2.07 2.68
CA ILE A 59 -7.29 1.32 2.26
C ILE A 59 -6.52 0.78 3.44
N PHE A 60 -6.36 1.58 4.48
CA PHE A 60 -5.52 1.23 5.63
C PHE A 60 -6.38 0.96 6.85
N THR A 61 -6.17 -0.20 7.46
CA THR A 61 -6.83 -0.55 8.73
C THR A 61 -5.97 -0.06 9.90
N PRO A 62 -6.61 0.34 11.00
CA PRO A 62 -5.87 0.73 12.20
C PRO A 62 -5.06 -0.42 12.76
#